data_f41afb4eeb8999a820291d09c2f686d4
#
_entry.id   f41afb4eeb8999a820291d09c2f686d4
#
_cell.length_a   1.000
_cell.length_b   1.000
_cell.length_c   1.000
_cell.angle_alpha   90.00
_cell.angle_beta   90.00
_cell.angle_gamma   90.00
#
_symmetry.space_group_name_H-M   'P 1'
#
loop_
_entity.id
_entity.type
_entity.pdbx_description
1 polymer ?
#
loop_
_entity_poly.entity_id
_entity_poly.type
_entity_poly.pdbx_seq_one_letter_code
_entity_poly.pdbx_strand_id
1 'polypeptide(L)'
;MRVSRIIAFVGTWLYATFTVATVVTDQSAIVNGQTFDFVIAGAGLAGLTVANKLSAQNYSTLVIEAGPDGSWNNAVKYAGSISYPPTFCNRNYPQYDEKGHKLPKSIHAGGCIGGSTSINGMLWYRPTRAEIDRLETLGSPGWNWDTLEPLMEAIERNIPPNEEQILQGASYDPNVHGYHGVVNTSFPELCDCTKGLSQKHSLG
;
A
#
# COMPACT_ATOMS: atom_id res chain seq x y z
N MET A 1 -7.74 20.92 14.34
CA MET A 1 -7.44 19.95 13.28
C MET A 1 -8.75 19.23 12.97
N ARG A 2 -9.33 19.39 11.79
CA ARG A 2 -10.55 18.65 11.42
C ARG A 2 -10.14 17.25 11.01
N VAL A 3 -10.60 16.22 11.71
CA VAL A 3 -10.53 14.83 11.27
C VAL A 3 -11.47 14.68 10.09
N SER A 4 -10.95 14.33 8.91
CA SER A 4 -11.76 14.31 7.69
C SER A 4 -12.49 12.99 7.48
N ARG A 5 -11.99 11.89 8.01
CA ARG A 5 -12.58 10.55 7.83
C ARG A 5 -12.31 9.62 9.00
N ILE A 6 -13.27 8.75 9.28
CA ILE A 6 -13.24 7.74 10.32
C ILE A 6 -13.63 6.41 9.68
N ILE A 7 -12.82 5.38 9.89
CA ILE A 7 -13.10 4.01 9.45
C ILE A 7 -13.24 3.16 10.71
N ALA A 8 -14.44 2.62 10.94
CA ALA A 8 -14.69 1.73 12.05
C ALA A 8 -14.95 0.31 11.56
N PHE A 9 -14.24 -0.66 12.13
CA PHE A 9 -14.49 -2.08 11.92
C PHE A 9 -15.20 -2.61 13.16
N VAL A 10 -16.47 -2.98 13.02
CA VAL A 10 -17.28 -3.52 14.12
C VAL A 10 -17.61 -4.96 13.83
N GLY A 11 -17.14 -5.87 14.67
CA GLY A 11 -17.52 -7.27 14.65
C GLY A 11 -18.83 -7.48 15.41
N THR A 12 -19.87 -8.03 14.77
CA THR A 12 -21.12 -8.42 15.45
C THR A 12 -21.16 -9.93 15.69
N TRP A 13 -21.37 -10.30 16.95
CA TRP A 13 -21.62 -11.69 17.37
C TRP A 13 -23.10 -12.02 17.16
N LEU A 14 -23.45 -12.72 16.07
CA LEU A 14 -24.60 -13.63 16.02
C LEU A 14 -24.46 -14.58 14.80
N TYR A 15 -24.29 -15.87 15.08
CA TYR A 15 -24.38 -17.01 14.16
C TYR A 15 -23.75 -16.89 12.75
N ALA A 16 -22.52 -17.41 12.60
CA ALA A 16 -22.01 -18.13 11.42
C ALA A 16 -21.84 -17.41 10.08
N THR A 17 -21.86 -16.09 10.01
CA THR A 17 -21.26 -15.33 8.90
C THR A 17 -20.57 -14.10 9.46
N PHE A 18 -19.22 -14.10 9.43
CA PHE A 18 -18.45 -12.95 9.87
C PHE A 18 -18.64 -11.81 8.87
N THR A 19 -19.56 -10.91 9.17
CA THR A 19 -19.70 -9.67 8.40
C THR A 19 -18.86 -8.62 9.10
N VAL A 20 -17.67 -8.37 8.58
CA VAL A 20 -16.91 -7.20 8.99
C VAL A 20 -17.61 -5.99 8.39
N ALA A 21 -18.37 -5.26 9.21
CA ALA A 21 -18.98 -4.01 8.77
C ALA A 21 -17.92 -2.92 8.79
N THR A 22 -17.54 -2.42 7.62
CA THR A 22 -16.66 -1.25 7.49
C THR A 22 -17.54 -0.03 7.22
N VAL A 23 -17.47 0.96 8.11
CA VAL A 23 -18.14 2.25 7.93
C VAL A 23 -17.08 3.31 7.69
N VAL A 24 -17.17 4.00 6.54
CA VAL A 24 -16.34 5.18 6.26
C VAL A 24 -17.20 6.42 6.44
N THR A 25 -16.84 7.27 7.39
CA THR A 25 -17.65 8.45 7.72
C THR A 25 -16.76 9.64 8.10
N ASP A 26 -17.24 10.85 7.85
CA ASP A 26 -16.70 12.10 8.36
C ASP A 26 -17.47 12.61 9.59
N GLN A 27 -18.48 11.87 10.03
CA GLN A 27 -19.32 12.20 11.18
C GLN A 27 -18.70 11.64 12.46
N SER A 28 -17.93 12.44 13.17
CA SER A 28 -17.33 12.06 14.46
C SER A 28 -18.36 11.63 15.51
N ALA A 29 -19.60 12.10 15.40
CA ALA A 29 -20.70 11.74 16.31
C ALA A 29 -21.01 10.24 16.30
N ILE A 30 -20.75 9.51 15.19
CA ILE A 30 -21.02 8.07 15.08
C ILE A 30 -20.11 7.26 15.99
N VAL A 31 -18.88 7.71 16.23
CA VAL A 31 -17.88 7.00 17.05
C VAL A 31 -17.63 7.66 18.40
N ASN A 32 -18.18 8.86 18.61
CA ASN A 32 -18.01 9.60 19.86
C ASN A 32 -18.68 8.85 21.02
N GLY A 33 -17.93 8.61 22.09
CA GLY A 33 -18.40 7.84 23.24
C GLY A 33 -18.38 6.33 23.07
N GLN A 34 -17.98 5.80 21.90
CA GLN A 34 -17.77 4.37 21.70
C GLN A 34 -16.38 3.94 22.17
N THR A 35 -16.28 2.67 22.56
CA THR A 35 -15.00 2.06 22.95
C THR A 35 -14.57 1.06 21.87
N PHE A 36 -13.30 1.10 21.50
CA PHE A 36 -12.68 0.18 20.56
C PHE A 36 -11.50 -0.51 21.23
N ASP A 37 -11.24 -1.77 20.83
CA ASP A 37 -10.06 -2.49 21.31
C ASP A 37 -8.77 -1.83 20.83
N PHE A 38 -8.79 -1.30 19.58
CA PHE A 38 -7.65 -0.60 18.98
C PHE A 38 -8.06 0.67 18.25
N VAL A 39 -7.25 1.72 18.39
CA VAL A 39 -7.36 2.96 17.61
C VAL A 39 -6.08 3.17 16.84
N ILE A 40 -6.18 3.27 15.52
CA ILE A 40 -5.06 3.42 14.58
C ILE A 40 -5.09 4.82 14.00
N ALA A 41 -4.01 5.56 14.14
CA ALA A 41 -3.84 6.87 13.54
C ALA A 41 -3.20 6.76 12.15
N GLY A 42 -3.98 7.07 11.12
CA GLY A 42 -3.60 7.04 9.72
C GLY A 42 -4.05 5.78 8.97
N ALA A 43 -4.75 5.98 7.86
CA ALA A 43 -5.20 4.94 6.93
C ALA A 43 -4.23 4.76 5.75
N GLY A 44 -2.93 4.84 6.00
CA GLY A 44 -1.90 4.48 5.03
C GLY A 44 -1.68 2.96 4.96
N LEU A 45 -0.69 2.53 4.16
CA LEU A 45 -0.37 1.11 3.96
C LEU A 45 -0.24 0.34 5.28
N ALA A 46 0.59 0.83 6.21
CA ALA A 46 0.82 0.15 7.49
C ALA A 46 -0.45 0.13 8.36
N GLY A 47 -1.13 1.28 8.50
CA GLY A 47 -2.33 1.38 9.33
C GLY A 47 -3.46 0.48 8.86
N LEU A 48 -3.72 0.43 7.54
CA LEU A 48 -4.75 -0.44 6.98
C LEU A 48 -4.36 -1.93 7.06
N THR A 49 -3.09 -2.27 6.93
CA THR A 49 -2.61 -3.65 7.11
C THR A 49 -2.81 -4.11 8.54
N VAL A 50 -2.46 -3.29 9.53
CA VAL A 50 -2.68 -3.60 10.95
C VAL A 50 -4.17 -3.70 11.26
N ALA A 51 -4.99 -2.75 10.77
CA ALA A 51 -6.43 -2.78 10.94
C ALA A 51 -7.06 -4.07 10.40
N ASN A 52 -6.65 -4.49 9.19
CA ASN A 52 -7.12 -5.74 8.58
C ASN A 52 -6.75 -6.97 9.42
N LYS A 53 -5.52 -7.04 9.92
CA LYS A 53 -5.06 -8.17 10.74
C LYS A 53 -5.76 -8.22 12.11
N LEU A 54 -5.99 -7.10 12.75
CA LEU A 54 -6.71 -7.03 14.02
C LEU A 54 -8.19 -7.37 13.86
N SER A 55 -8.85 -6.81 12.85
CA SER A 55 -10.26 -7.10 12.59
C SER A 55 -10.48 -8.57 12.17
N ALA A 56 -9.54 -9.20 11.48
CA ALA A 56 -9.58 -10.62 11.17
C ALA A 56 -9.49 -11.51 12.42
N GLN A 57 -9.02 -10.97 13.54
CA GLN A 57 -9.00 -11.62 14.86
C GLN A 57 -10.18 -11.20 15.75
N ASN A 58 -11.20 -10.57 15.17
CA ASN A 58 -12.41 -10.08 15.82
C ASN A 58 -12.21 -8.93 16.83
N TYR A 59 -11.10 -8.20 16.75
CA TYR A 59 -10.95 -6.96 17.50
C TYR A 59 -11.73 -5.83 16.84
N SER A 60 -12.46 -5.06 17.65
CA SER A 60 -13.05 -3.80 17.21
C SER A 60 -11.95 -2.76 16.98
N THR A 61 -11.85 -2.27 15.75
CA THR A 61 -10.73 -1.39 15.36
C THR A 61 -11.27 -0.11 14.74
N LEU A 62 -10.79 1.02 15.25
CA LEU A 62 -11.05 2.35 14.70
C LEU A 62 -9.80 2.85 13.97
N VAL A 63 -9.95 3.27 12.72
CA VAL A 63 -8.89 3.95 11.96
C VAL A 63 -9.29 5.40 11.75
N ILE A 64 -8.42 6.31 12.13
CA ILE A 64 -8.61 7.77 11.99
C ILE A 64 -7.68 8.28 10.91
N GLU A 65 -8.24 8.83 9.83
CA GLU A 65 -7.49 9.36 8.68
C GLU A 65 -7.76 10.85 8.49
N ALA A 66 -6.70 11.62 8.27
CA ALA A 66 -6.79 13.06 8.05
C ALA A 66 -7.15 13.43 6.59
N GLY A 67 -6.85 12.52 5.65
CA GLY A 67 -7.08 12.73 4.23
C GLY A 67 -8.47 12.28 3.76
N PRO A 68 -8.86 12.62 2.53
CA PRO A 68 -10.15 12.21 1.97
C PRO A 68 -10.16 10.73 1.58
N ASP A 69 -11.37 10.21 1.39
CA ASP A 69 -11.58 8.99 0.63
C ASP A 69 -11.43 9.29 -0.86
N GLY A 70 -10.47 8.63 -1.51
CA GLY A 70 -10.18 8.79 -2.94
C GLY A 70 -10.86 7.75 -3.83
N SER A 71 -11.66 6.83 -3.28
CA SER A 71 -12.23 5.68 -4.00
C SER A 71 -13.17 6.06 -5.18
N TRP A 72 -13.68 7.29 -5.19
CA TRP A 72 -14.50 7.84 -6.28
C TRP A 72 -13.66 8.25 -7.51
N ASN A 73 -12.35 8.40 -7.37
CA ASN A 73 -11.48 8.88 -8.44
C ASN A 73 -10.87 7.71 -9.20
N ASN A 74 -11.04 7.69 -10.52
CA ASN A 74 -10.54 6.61 -11.38
C ASN A 74 -9.02 6.47 -11.34
N ALA A 75 -8.27 7.56 -11.13
CA ALA A 75 -6.81 7.50 -11.01
C ALA A 75 -6.34 6.80 -9.74
N VAL A 76 -7.17 6.72 -8.69
CA VAL A 76 -6.91 5.95 -7.47
C VAL A 76 -7.42 4.53 -7.62
N LYS A 77 -8.57 4.35 -8.30
CA LYS A 77 -9.31 3.09 -8.34
C LYS A 77 -8.72 2.08 -9.32
N TYR A 78 -8.22 2.54 -10.46
CA TYR A 78 -7.78 1.66 -11.54
C TYR A 78 -6.27 1.75 -11.76
N ALA A 79 -5.60 0.60 -11.72
CA ALA A 79 -4.20 0.47 -12.10
C ALA A 79 -4.00 0.94 -13.56
N GLY A 80 -2.87 1.60 -13.84
CA GLY A 80 -2.59 2.13 -15.17
C GLY A 80 -3.24 3.47 -15.52
N SER A 81 -4.16 3.98 -14.69
CA SER A 81 -4.75 5.31 -14.88
C SER A 81 -3.83 6.46 -14.47
N ILE A 82 -2.63 6.16 -13.99
CA ILE A 82 -1.74 7.12 -13.34
C ILE A 82 -0.88 7.83 -14.38
N SER A 83 -1.36 8.96 -14.88
CA SER A 83 -0.48 9.94 -15.54
C SER A 83 0.13 10.91 -14.52
N TYR A 84 -0.61 11.26 -13.47
CA TYR A 84 -0.16 12.08 -12.33
C TYR A 84 -0.97 11.72 -11.07
N PRO A 85 -0.36 11.72 -9.88
CA PRO A 85 -1.11 11.52 -8.65
C PRO A 85 -2.15 12.62 -8.47
N PRO A 86 -3.37 12.28 -8.06
CA PRO A 86 -4.41 13.28 -7.84
C PRO A 86 -3.99 14.30 -6.79
N THR A 87 -4.16 15.56 -7.05
CA THR A 87 -3.73 16.67 -6.16
C THR A 87 -4.33 16.58 -4.76
N PHE A 88 -5.55 16.05 -4.63
CA PHE A 88 -6.23 15.90 -3.34
C PHE A 88 -5.62 14.79 -2.46
N CYS A 89 -4.92 13.82 -3.07
CA CYS A 89 -4.20 12.75 -2.38
C CYS A 89 -2.71 13.04 -2.20
N ASN A 90 -2.18 14.12 -2.76
CA ASN A 90 -0.75 14.39 -2.77
C ASN A 90 -0.36 15.33 -1.63
N ARG A 91 0.57 14.91 -0.80
CA ARG A 91 1.25 15.75 0.20
C ARG A 91 2.71 15.92 -0.16
N ASN A 92 3.18 17.14 -0.08
CA ASN A 92 4.56 17.50 -0.34
C ASN A 92 5.26 17.86 0.96
N TYR A 93 6.29 17.11 1.30
CA TYR A 93 7.12 17.35 2.48
C TYR A 93 8.44 18.01 2.04
N PRO A 94 8.73 19.23 2.52
CA PRO A 94 10.00 19.88 2.22
C PRO A 94 11.15 19.06 2.80
N GLN A 95 12.23 18.96 2.06
CA GLN A 95 13.47 18.36 2.55
C GLN A 95 14.41 19.45 3.09
N TYR A 96 15.18 19.07 4.08
CA TYR A 96 16.20 19.92 4.68
C TYR A 96 17.53 19.17 4.72
N ASP A 97 18.65 19.90 4.56
CA ASP A 97 19.97 19.35 4.78
C ASP A 97 20.28 19.18 6.28
N GLU A 98 21.44 18.61 6.58
CA GLU A 98 21.90 18.38 7.97
C GLU A 98 22.06 19.70 8.77
N LYS A 99 22.18 20.83 8.10
CA LYS A 99 22.29 22.18 8.70
C LYS A 99 20.94 22.88 8.82
N GLY A 100 19.85 22.23 8.38
CA GLY A 100 18.50 22.78 8.45
C GLY A 100 18.14 23.71 7.28
N HIS A 101 18.92 23.77 6.21
CA HIS A 101 18.56 24.54 5.02
C HIS A 101 17.56 23.74 4.17
N LYS A 102 16.51 24.42 3.71
CA LYS A 102 15.51 23.81 2.84
C LYS A 102 16.10 23.47 1.47
N LEU A 103 15.97 22.24 1.06
CA LEU A 103 16.38 21.77 -0.27
C LEU A 103 15.33 22.15 -1.34
N PRO A 104 15.73 22.27 -2.62
CA PRO A 104 14.84 22.61 -3.72
C PRO A 104 13.83 21.51 -4.05
N LYS A 105 14.07 20.28 -3.58
CA LYS A 105 13.21 19.10 -3.78
C LYS A 105 12.30 18.86 -2.57
N SER A 106 11.14 18.28 -2.82
CA SER A 106 10.22 17.77 -1.79
C SER A 106 9.99 16.28 -1.99
N ILE A 107 9.62 15.60 -0.90
CA ILE A 107 9.16 14.22 -0.95
C ILE A 107 7.65 14.24 -1.11
N HIS A 108 7.16 13.48 -2.09
CA HIS A 108 5.74 13.25 -2.29
C HIS A 108 5.28 12.05 -1.47
N ALA A 109 4.14 12.18 -0.80
CA ALA A 109 3.51 11.09 -0.09
C ALA A 109 1.99 11.16 -0.27
N GLY A 110 1.32 10.01 -0.17
CA GLY A 110 -0.13 9.95 -0.22
C GLY A 110 -0.76 10.55 1.04
N GLY A 111 -1.78 11.38 0.86
CA GLY A 111 -2.51 12.05 1.92
C GLY A 111 -4.00 11.79 1.86
N CYS A 112 -4.40 10.55 1.58
CA CYS A 112 -5.77 10.06 1.53
C CYS A 112 -5.84 8.62 2.07
N ILE A 113 -7.02 8.03 2.16
CA ILE A 113 -7.17 6.61 2.49
C ILE A 113 -6.36 5.78 1.50
N GLY A 114 -5.56 4.85 2.01
CA GLY A 114 -4.54 4.10 1.29
C GLY A 114 -3.14 4.73 1.39
N GLY A 115 -3.02 6.03 1.72
CA GLY A 115 -1.74 6.72 1.79
C GLY A 115 -0.97 6.66 0.47
N SER A 116 0.33 6.37 0.53
CA SER A 116 1.17 6.30 -0.68
C SER A 116 0.84 5.15 -1.62
N THR A 117 0.09 4.12 -1.18
CA THR A 117 -0.40 3.08 -2.10
C THR A 117 -1.48 3.57 -3.05
N SER A 118 -2.15 4.69 -2.73
CA SER A 118 -3.13 5.34 -3.61
C SER A 118 -2.51 6.21 -4.70
N ILE A 119 -1.20 6.45 -4.65
CA ILE A 119 -0.48 7.33 -5.58
C ILE A 119 0.84 6.74 -6.11
N ASN A 120 1.14 5.48 -5.82
CA ASN A 120 2.36 4.81 -6.26
C ASN A 120 2.35 4.47 -7.76
N GLY A 121 3.48 4.02 -8.28
CA GLY A 121 3.63 3.60 -9.67
C GLY A 121 3.30 2.14 -9.92
N MET A 122 2.69 1.42 -8.97
CA MET A 122 2.28 0.02 -9.07
C MET A 122 3.42 -0.96 -9.31
N LEU A 123 4.65 -0.59 -9.01
CA LEU A 123 5.79 -1.49 -9.10
C LEU A 123 5.80 -2.44 -7.91
N TRP A 124 5.95 -3.74 -8.20
CA TRP A 124 6.10 -4.78 -7.20
C TRP A 124 7.48 -5.43 -7.33
N TYR A 125 8.28 -5.33 -6.28
CA TYR A 125 9.56 -6.02 -6.14
C TYR A 125 9.82 -6.32 -4.67
N ARG A 126 10.66 -7.32 -4.42
CA ARG A 126 11.14 -7.63 -3.08
C ARG A 126 12.59 -7.17 -2.94
N PRO A 127 13.00 -6.70 -1.77
CA PRO A 127 14.42 -6.49 -1.47
C PRO A 127 15.20 -7.81 -1.59
N THR A 128 16.50 -7.72 -1.74
CA THR A 128 17.37 -8.90 -1.70
C THR A 128 17.48 -9.46 -0.28
N ARG A 129 17.80 -10.77 -0.17
CA ARG A 129 18.08 -11.40 1.14
C ARG A 129 19.12 -10.60 1.94
N ALA A 130 20.21 -10.16 1.30
CA ALA A 130 21.26 -9.42 1.96
C ALA A 130 20.80 -8.07 2.53
N GLU A 131 19.87 -7.39 1.86
CA GLU A 131 19.29 -6.14 2.36
C GLU A 131 18.41 -6.37 3.58
N ILE A 132 17.60 -7.43 3.56
CA ILE A 132 16.73 -7.77 4.68
C ILE A 132 17.55 -8.27 5.88
N ASP A 133 18.50 -9.17 5.68
CA ASP A 133 19.34 -9.71 6.77
C ASP A 133 20.18 -8.63 7.45
N ARG A 134 20.49 -7.53 6.71
CA ARG A 134 21.16 -6.39 7.28
C ARG A 134 20.35 -5.68 8.37
N LEU A 135 19.02 -5.73 8.35
CA LEU A 135 18.17 -5.11 9.38
C LEU A 135 18.44 -5.76 10.75
N GLU A 136 18.61 -7.06 10.78
CA GLU A 136 18.93 -7.78 12.03
C GLU A 136 20.31 -7.39 12.55
N THR A 137 21.30 -7.28 11.67
CA THR A 137 22.66 -6.84 12.05
C THR A 137 22.71 -5.38 12.53
N LEU A 138 21.75 -4.55 12.10
CA LEU A 138 21.61 -3.15 12.54
C LEU A 138 20.84 -3.01 13.86
N GLY A 139 20.44 -4.10 14.50
CA GLY A 139 19.84 -4.08 15.83
C GLY A 139 18.32 -4.32 15.85
N SER A 140 17.77 -4.93 14.79
CA SER A 140 16.35 -5.33 14.73
C SER A 140 16.23 -6.87 14.74
N PRO A 141 16.35 -7.55 15.89
CA PRO A 141 16.31 -9.02 15.98
C PRO A 141 15.02 -9.57 15.38
N GLY A 142 15.13 -10.63 14.58
CA GLY A 142 13.99 -11.27 13.90
C GLY A 142 13.57 -10.58 12.59
N TRP A 143 14.18 -9.45 12.23
CA TRP A 143 13.98 -8.81 10.93
C TRP A 143 15.03 -9.32 9.94
N ASN A 144 14.87 -10.57 9.54
CA ASN A 144 15.72 -11.28 8.60
C ASN A 144 14.89 -11.92 7.49
N TRP A 145 15.57 -12.41 6.45
CA TRP A 145 14.92 -12.99 5.29
C TRP A 145 14.01 -14.17 5.66
N ASP A 146 14.50 -15.10 6.46
CA ASP A 146 13.77 -16.32 6.78
C ASP A 146 12.45 -16.04 7.54
N THR A 147 12.39 -14.92 8.26
CA THR A 147 11.17 -14.46 8.93
C THR A 147 10.23 -13.70 7.98
N LEU A 148 10.78 -12.84 7.10
CA LEU A 148 9.97 -11.89 6.33
C LEU A 148 9.54 -12.43 4.95
N GLU A 149 10.34 -13.29 4.31
CA GLU A 149 9.98 -13.86 3.01
C GLU A 149 8.63 -14.59 3.01
N PRO A 150 8.32 -15.48 3.96
CA PRO A 150 7.02 -16.15 3.99
C PRO A 150 5.84 -15.19 4.13
N LEU A 151 6.05 -14.05 4.80
CA LEU A 151 5.03 -13.00 4.93
C LEU A 151 4.83 -12.24 3.62
N MET A 152 5.92 -11.98 2.88
CA MET A 152 5.87 -11.36 1.55
C MET A 152 5.17 -12.28 0.53
N GLU A 153 5.42 -13.57 0.58
CA GLU A 153 4.72 -14.56 -0.25
C GLU A 153 3.24 -14.67 0.11
N ALA A 154 2.93 -14.67 1.40
CA ALA A 154 1.55 -14.82 1.88
C ALA A 154 0.61 -13.70 1.43
N ILE A 155 1.12 -12.50 1.14
CA ILE A 155 0.31 -11.39 0.62
C ILE A 155 0.21 -11.35 -0.90
N GLU A 156 1.10 -12.05 -1.61
CA GLU A 156 1.19 -12.05 -3.07
C GLU A 156 0.23 -13.06 -3.70
N ARG A 157 -0.42 -12.65 -4.79
CA ARG A 157 -1.11 -13.51 -5.75
C ARG A 157 -0.52 -13.27 -7.12
N ASN A 158 0.54 -14.01 -7.42
CA ASN A 158 1.24 -13.86 -8.68
C ASN A 158 0.48 -14.50 -9.84
N ILE A 159 0.42 -13.77 -10.95
CA ILE A 159 -0.09 -14.24 -12.23
C ILE A 159 1.15 -14.48 -13.10
N PRO A 160 1.47 -15.74 -13.45
CA PRO A 160 2.62 -16.08 -14.27
C PRO A 160 2.61 -15.35 -15.62
N PRO A 161 3.78 -15.09 -16.22
CA PRO A 161 3.86 -14.50 -17.55
C PRO A 161 3.25 -15.44 -18.59
N ASN A 162 2.56 -14.87 -19.57
CA ASN A 162 2.11 -15.61 -20.75
C ASN A 162 3.26 -15.83 -21.74
N GLU A 163 3.01 -16.62 -22.80
CA GLU A 163 4.02 -16.96 -23.80
C GLU A 163 4.62 -15.74 -24.49
N GLU A 164 3.81 -14.73 -24.77
CA GLU A 164 4.27 -13.50 -25.40
C GLU A 164 5.21 -12.70 -24.47
N GLN A 165 4.88 -12.59 -23.19
CA GLN A 165 5.72 -11.94 -22.20
C GLN A 165 7.06 -12.67 -22.01
N ILE A 166 7.06 -14.02 -22.06
CA ILE A 166 8.28 -14.83 -22.02
C ILE A 166 9.14 -14.57 -23.27
N LEU A 167 8.54 -14.54 -24.47
CA LEU A 167 9.24 -14.20 -25.70
C LEU A 167 9.85 -12.79 -25.69
N GLN A 168 9.24 -11.86 -24.94
CA GLN A 168 9.74 -10.50 -24.74
C GLN A 168 10.80 -10.39 -23.63
N GLY A 169 11.19 -11.51 -23.02
CA GLY A 169 12.27 -11.57 -22.03
C GLY A 169 11.81 -11.56 -20.58
N ALA A 170 10.53 -11.80 -20.29
CA ALA A 170 10.10 -12.01 -18.91
C ALA A 170 10.79 -13.25 -18.33
N SER A 171 11.49 -13.07 -17.20
CA SER A 171 12.07 -14.14 -16.42
C SER A 171 11.16 -14.47 -15.24
N TYR A 172 10.92 -15.75 -15.01
CA TYR A 172 9.99 -16.22 -14.01
C TYR A 172 10.50 -17.47 -13.30
N ASP A 173 10.57 -17.41 -11.97
CA ASP A 173 10.79 -18.57 -11.11
C ASP A 173 9.56 -18.78 -10.23
N PRO A 174 8.79 -19.87 -10.42
CA PRO A 174 7.58 -20.12 -9.66
C PRO A 174 7.82 -20.36 -8.15
N ASN A 175 9.04 -20.69 -7.76
CA ASN A 175 9.36 -21.05 -6.37
C ASN A 175 9.55 -19.83 -5.45
N VAL A 176 9.61 -18.63 -6.03
CA VAL A 176 9.83 -17.39 -5.25
C VAL A 176 8.60 -16.49 -5.20
N HIS A 177 7.44 -16.99 -5.61
CA HIS A 177 6.20 -16.22 -5.65
C HIS A 177 5.11 -16.80 -4.74
N GLY A 178 4.26 -15.93 -4.21
CA GLY A 178 3.01 -16.30 -3.57
C GLY A 178 1.84 -16.34 -4.56
N TYR A 179 0.87 -17.25 -4.34
CA TYR A 179 -0.26 -17.46 -5.27
C TYR A 179 -1.64 -17.30 -4.63
N HIS A 180 -1.69 -17.13 -3.32
CA HIS A 180 -2.95 -17.15 -2.55
C HIS A 180 -3.20 -15.87 -1.77
N GLY A 181 -2.32 -14.87 -1.94
CA GLY A 181 -2.44 -13.59 -1.26
C GLY A 181 -3.52 -12.68 -1.84
N VAL A 182 -3.63 -11.50 -1.27
CA VAL A 182 -4.65 -10.49 -1.64
C VAL A 182 -4.14 -9.45 -2.64
N VAL A 183 -2.83 -9.37 -2.85
CA VAL A 183 -2.20 -8.44 -3.78
C VAL A 183 -1.90 -9.15 -5.10
N ASN A 184 -2.65 -8.81 -6.14
CA ASN A 184 -2.37 -9.33 -7.47
C ASN A 184 -1.10 -8.70 -8.04
N THR A 185 -0.16 -9.55 -8.46
CA THR A 185 1.06 -9.16 -9.17
C THR A 185 1.11 -9.83 -10.53
N SER A 186 1.60 -9.14 -11.54
CA SER A 186 1.70 -9.69 -12.90
C SER A 186 2.85 -9.02 -13.63
N PHE A 187 3.25 -9.63 -14.74
CA PHE A 187 4.16 -9.02 -15.68
C PHE A 187 3.44 -7.94 -16.49
N PRO A 188 4.11 -6.83 -16.87
CA PRO A 188 3.50 -5.79 -17.66
C PRO A 188 3.02 -6.34 -19.01
N GLU A 189 1.87 -5.88 -19.48
CA GLU A 189 1.46 -6.10 -20.85
C GLU A 189 2.35 -5.25 -21.75
N LEU A 190 3.08 -5.92 -22.64
CA LEU A 190 3.92 -5.31 -23.69
C LEU A 190 5.00 -4.34 -23.17
N CYS A 191 6.16 -4.86 -22.89
CA CYS A 191 7.36 -4.06 -23.03
C CYS A 191 7.66 -3.96 -24.54
N ASP A 192 7.00 -3.05 -25.25
CA ASP A 192 7.48 -2.63 -26.57
C ASP A 192 8.79 -1.85 -26.33
N CYS A 193 9.89 -2.58 -26.31
CA CYS A 193 11.23 -2.03 -26.07
C CYS A 193 11.59 -0.93 -27.08
N THR A 194 10.90 -0.88 -28.23
CA THR A 194 11.08 0.17 -29.22
C THR A 194 10.38 1.47 -28.80
N LYS A 195 9.24 1.41 -28.12
CA LYS A 195 8.55 2.60 -27.56
C LYS A 195 9.24 3.15 -26.32
N GLY A 196 9.86 2.31 -25.49
CA GLY A 196 10.60 2.73 -24.32
C GLY A 196 11.85 3.57 -24.64
N LEU A 197 12.47 3.36 -25.78
CA LEU A 197 13.60 4.15 -26.25
C LEU A 197 13.16 5.51 -26.83
N SER A 198 11.98 5.60 -27.44
CA SER A 198 11.47 6.86 -28.00
C SER A 198 10.96 7.81 -26.91
N GLN A 199 10.47 7.30 -25.77
CA GLN A 199 10.04 8.15 -24.65
C GLN A 199 11.21 8.72 -23.82
N LYS A 200 12.38 8.08 -23.82
CA LYS A 200 13.57 8.62 -23.14
C LYS A 200 14.17 9.84 -23.84
N HIS A 201 13.90 10.04 -25.11
CA HIS A 201 14.37 11.20 -25.85
C HIS A 201 13.43 12.42 -25.85
N SER A 202 12.23 12.30 -25.32
CA SER A 202 11.27 13.41 -25.23
C SER A 202 11.21 14.10 -23.85
N LEU A 203 12.12 13.71 -22.94
CA LEU A 203 12.27 14.31 -21.59
C LEU A 203 13.63 15.01 -21.43
N GLY A 204 14.13 15.59 -22.54
CA GLY A 204 15.27 16.49 -22.55
C GLY A 204 14.86 17.94 -22.32
#